data_316b5935857fa24648b33fbbcf5a8b20
#
_entry.id   316b5935857fa24648b33fbbcf5a8b20
#
_cell.length_a   1.000
_cell.length_b   1.000
_cell.length_c   1.000
_cell.angle_alpha   90.00
_cell.angle_beta   90.00
_cell.angle_gamma   90.00
#
_symmetry.space_group_name_H-M   'P 1'
#
loop_
_entity.id
_entity.type
_entity.pdbx_description
1 polymer ?
#
loop_
_entity_poly.entity_id
_entity_poly.type
_entity_poly.pdbx_seq_one_letter_code
_entity_poly.pdbx_strand_id
1 'polypeptide(L)'
;MEGSGCGTIGGMSTPAIAIVGMGPRGISILERLSARMDDSSDPITVHLIDDAQHGAGRIWETDQTKTLCMNTRAGAVTLFTEPGSTVDAPVLEGPIQYEWIQLLRGEGDDISAAKRELFEQHPPATHIAEDYREELAATRPESNPSRALYGEYLRWVYDVIITRLPKSISTVSHFSQLETIAEDGPVDVLRLADGSEVRADATVLAYGWMVPEYNEQEKQLAASGLNWIAPNNPVEQDYAAIPGGEDVLVRGLGMGFYDIMALTTIERGGAFVEDSSARSGLRYEPCGDEPNFIISSGRGYPYHPKSEYGELPPTMPRRRLKKVIAELSGIQDTDFDAQVWPAIARDSYEAYITTLERVRPDSLLRPRADILEVIDATDPDELGAAIAPMVTEPWDMNDLMYQIAGFTGDIVELTEHIAQSMESDIREAAAGHDSPIKAALWSLSQSRKPASILGAEGRYTRESRTGRYSQVMSFGQMIGSGPPLFRVRQLLALVDAGLAHFLGDHPTLSIEADHFTLTSGPRSASAPTLVDAFMHRPDIRTAGDAMTRCLVDSGRVRPFPDHGQPTGSPETDGPTRRTVHPDGELDARLHIVGIPTYSQWPDTTISPMPGTDPLMLQETDKTAGSLLAVVRS
;
A
#
# COMPACT_ATOMS: atom_id res chain seq x y z
N MET A 1 -5.36 -63.99 38.78
CA MET A 1 -4.71 -62.78 39.33
C MET A 1 -4.66 -61.73 38.24
N GLU A 2 -5.47 -60.73 38.46
CA GLU A 2 -5.83 -59.68 37.55
C GLU A 2 -4.65 -58.76 37.35
N GLY A 3 -4.34 -58.46 36.06
CA GLY A 3 -3.45 -57.40 35.68
C GLY A 3 -4.30 -56.23 35.20
N SER A 4 -4.43 -55.18 36.03
CA SER A 4 -5.10 -53.94 35.73
C SER A 4 -4.33 -53.19 34.66
N GLY A 5 -4.92 -53.10 33.46
CA GLY A 5 -4.50 -52.17 32.43
C GLY A 5 -4.80 -50.74 32.90
N CYS A 6 -3.75 -49.98 33.16
CA CYS A 6 -3.82 -48.53 33.32
C CYS A 6 -4.07 -47.93 31.93
N GLY A 7 -5.33 -47.59 31.62
CA GLY A 7 -5.67 -46.80 30.48
C GLY A 7 -5.10 -45.37 30.70
N THR A 8 -4.12 -45.00 29.97
CA THR A 8 -3.72 -43.59 29.79
C THR A 8 -4.93 -42.84 29.23
N ILE A 9 -5.55 -42.03 30.06
CA ILE A 9 -6.45 -40.97 29.63
C ILE A 9 -5.58 -40.05 28.77
N GLY A 10 -5.74 -40.10 27.45
CA GLY A 10 -5.12 -39.15 26.57
C GLY A 10 -5.60 -37.75 26.98
N GLY A 11 -4.73 -36.98 27.60
CA GLY A 11 -5.00 -35.58 27.87
C GLY A 11 -5.28 -34.91 26.49
N MET A 12 -6.44 -34.34 26.34
CA MET A 12 -6.72 -33.49 25.18
C MET A 12 -5.65 -32.39 25.16
N SER A 13 -4.85 -32.33 24.10
CA SER A 13 -3.89 -31.24 23.92
C SER A 13 -4.65 -29.93 23.81
N THR A 14 -4.14 -28.86 24.42
CA THR A 14 -4.71 -27.53 24.27
C THR A 14 -4.75 -27.18 22.78
N PRO A 15 -5.93 -26.77 22.23
CA PRO A 15 -6.03 -26.40 20.83
C PRO A 15 -5.06 -25.29 20.46
N ALA A 16 -4.48 -25.35 19.24
CA ALA A 16 -3.46 -24.46 18.80
C ALA A 16 -3.85 -23.71 17.51
N ILE A 17 -3.56 -22.40 17.47
CA ILE A 17 -3.69 -21.54 16.29
C ILE A 17 -2.29 -21.11 15.87
N ALA A 18 -1.97 -21.17 14.58
CA ALA A 18 -0.76 -20.58 14.02
C ALA A 18 -1.08 -19.30 13.25
N ILE A 19 -0.42 -18.20 13.62
CA ILE A 19 -0.43 -16.94 12.87
C ILE A 19 0.94 -16.80 12.21
N VAL A 20 0.97 -16.83 10.87
CA VAL A 20 2.18 -16.68 10.06
C VAL A 20 2.23 -15.29 9.46
N GLY A 21 3.27 -14.52 9.80
CA GLY A 21 3.39 -13.11 9.51
C GLY A 21 2.90 -12.24 10.67
N MET A 22 3.83 -11.71 11.46
CA MET A 22 3.55 -10.91 12.66
C MET A 22 3.72 -9.39 12.44
N GLY A 23 3.51 -8.95 11.21
CA GLY A 23 3.30 -7.54 10.89
C GLY A 23 1.90 -7.04 11.26
N PRO A 24 1.46 -5.88 10.75
CA PRO A 24 0.20 -5.22 11.15
C PRO A 24 -1.05 -6.12 11.13
N ARG A 25 -1.18 -7.02 10.15
CA ARG A 25 -2.33 -7.95 10.09
C ARG A 25 -2.26 -9.05 11.14
N GLY A 26 -1.07 -9.64 11.34
CA GLY A 26 -0.88 -10.68 12.35
C GLY A 26 -1.19 -10.17 13.75
N ILE A 27 -0.70 -8.99 14.12
CA ILE A 27 -1.00 -8.38 15.41
C ILE A 27 -2.47 -7.99 15.56
N SER A 28 -3.11 -7.53 14.48
CA SER A 28 -4.55 -7.25 14.50
C SER A 28 -5.38 -8.53 14.69
N ILE A 29 -5.00 -9.66 14.06
CA ILE A 29 -5.67 -10.95 14.30
C ILE A 29 -5.51 -11.38 15.76
N LEU A 30 -4.31 -11.28 16.32
CA LEU A 30 -4.06 -11.61 17.74
C LEU A 30 -4.91 -10.74 18.67
N GLU A 31 -5.02 -9.45 18.38
CA GLU A 31 -5.88 -8.53 19.15
C GLU A 31 -7.35 -8.94 19.04
N ARG A 32 -7.84 -9.27 17.85
CA ARG A 32 -9.22 -9.72 17.65
C ARG A 32 -9.52 -11.08 18.29
N LEU A 33 -8.55 -12.00 18.36
CA LEU A 33 -8.66 -13.24 19.17
C LEU A 33 -8.79 -12.91 20.66
N SER A 34 -7.92 -12.02 21.15
CA SER A 34 -7.97 -11.55 22.55
C SER A 34 -9.32 -10.92 22.90
N ALA A 35 -9.88 -10.11 22.03
CA ALA A 35 -11.17 -9.43 22.23
C ALA A 35 -12.37 -10.41 22.30
N ARG A 36 -12.23 -11.64 21.79
CA ARG A 36 -13.27 -12.69 21.76
C ARG A 36 -13.17 -13.67 22.93
N MET A 37 -12.16 -13.55 23.78
CA MET A 37 -11.88 -14.48 24.89
C MET A 37 -11.71 -13.72 26.20
N ASP A 38 -11.92 -14.40 27.28
CA ASP A 38 -11.69 -13.93 28.66
C ASP A 38 -10.94 -15.00 29.48
N ASP A 39 -10.62 -14.68 30.72
CA ASP A 39 -9.87 -15.59 31.64
C ASP A 39 -10.59 -16.91 31.92
N SER A 40 -11.90 -17.01 31.67
CA SER A 40 -12.73 -18.19 31.88
C SER A 40 -12.97 -19.01 30.61
N SER A 41 -12.53 -18.54 29.47
CA SER A 41 -12.63 -19.23 28.18
C SER A 41 -11.77 -20.50 28.18
N ASP A 42 -12.15 -21.50 27.38
CA ASP A 42 -11.32 -22.67 27.17
C ASP A 42 -9.94 -22.27 26.62
N PRO A 43 -8.85 -22.79 27.19
CA PRO A 43 -7.50 -22.32 26.83
C PRO A 43 -7.11 -22.70 25.42
N ILE A 44 -6.39 -21.80 24.76
CA ILE A 44 -5.74 -22.02 23.46
C ILE A 44 -4.27 -21.61 23.50
N THR A 45 -3.47 -22.21 22.61
CA THR A 45 -2.09 -21.79 22.34
C THR A 45 -2.05 -21.08 20.99
N VAL A 46 -1.43 -19.91 20.92
CA VAL A 46 -1.23 -19.18 19.66
C VAL A 46 0.26 -19.14 19.33
N HIS A 47 0.64 -19.78 18.24
CA HIS A 47 1.99 -19.73 17.68
C HIS A 47 2.12 -18.49 16.80
N LEU A 48 3.07 -17.62 17.13
CA LEU A 48 3.39 -16.39 16.42
C LEU A 48 4.65 -16.64 15.59
N ILE A 49 4.52 -16.69 14.26
CA ILE A 49 5.59 -17.13 13.36
C ILE A 49 5.97 -16.00 12.41
N ASP A 50 7.19 -15.50 12.49
CA ASP A 50 7.77 -14.53 11.57
C ASP A 50 9.30 -14.56 11.72
N ASP A 51 10.05 -14.37 10.66
CA ASP A 51 11.51 -14.22 10.68
C ASP A 51 11.94 -12.76 10.91
N ALA A 52 11.01 -11.81 10.76
CA ALA A 52 11.21 -10.39 11.01
C ALA A 52 10.76 -9.97 12.43
N GLN A 53 10.86 -8.69 12.73
CA GLN A 53 10.41 -8.12 14.00
C GLN A 53 8.91 -8.33 14.22
N HIS A 54 8.54 -9.09 15.26
CA HIS A 54 7.13 -9.21 15.67
C HIS A 54 6.55 -7.83 16.02
N GLY A 55 5.41 -7.53 15.44
CA GLY A 55 4.76 -6.22 15.50
C GLY A 55 5.03 -5.39 14.25
N ALA A 56 6.27 -5.08 13.98
CA ALA A 56 6.68 -4.29 12.81
C ALA A 56 6.64 -5.10 11.50
N GLY A 57 7.03 -6.36 11.51
CA GLY A 57 7.29 -7.14 10.30
C GLY A 57 8.46 -6.53 9.51
N ARG A 58 8.85 -7.15 8.40
CA ARG A 58 10.06 -6.76 7.67
C ARG A 58 10.00 -5.42 6.94
N ILE A 59 8.80 -4.84 6.72
CA ILE A 59 8.67 -3.54 6.02
C ILE A 59 8.91 -2.36 6.96
N TRP A 60 8.58 -2.55 8.25
CA TRP A 60 8.58 -1.49 9.26
C TRP A 60 9.60 -1.75 10.37
N GLU A 61 10.63 -2.57 10.10
CA GLU A 61 11.70 -2.79 11.06
C GLU A 61 12.25 -1.48 11.63
N THR A 62 12.52 -1.46 12.92
CA THR A 62 12.86 -0.23 13.63
C THR A 62 14.33 0.17 13.46
N ASP A 63 15.19 -0.75 13.01
CA ASP A 63 16.61 -0.55 12.77
C ASP A 63 16.94 -0.10 11.33
N GLN A 64 15.90 0.15 10.49
CA GLN A 64 16.10 0.71 9.15
C GLN A 64 16.41 2.20 9.18
N THR A 65 16.89 2.74 8.06
CA THR A 65 17.17 4.16 7.90
C THR A 65 15.92 5.03 8.10
N LYS A 66 16.09 6.20 8.75
CA LYS A 66 15.04 7.22 8.93
C LYS A 66 14.78 8.03 7.65
N THR A 67 15.58 7.88 6.63
CA THR A 67 15.41 8.55 5.33
C THR A 67 14.16 8.05 4.60
N LEU A 68 13.80 6.79 4.80
CA LEU A 68 12.58 6.22 4.22
C LEU A 68 11.35 6.66 5.00
N CYS A 69 10.46 7.40 4.35
CA CYS A 69 9.23 7.89 4.98
C CYS A 69 8.02 7.01 4.64
N MET A 70 7.02 7.10 5.50
CA MET A 70 5.70 6.55 5.22
C MET A 70 5.03 7.31 4.07
N ASN A 71 4.25 6.60 3.26
CA ASN A 71 3.34 7.24 2.31
C ASN A 71 2.03 7.67 2.97
N THR A 72 1.66 7.08 4.11
CA THR A 72 0.50 7.47 4.91
C THR A 72 0.89 8.57 5.90
N ARG A 73 -0.02 9.50 6.18
CA ARG A 73 0.19 10.58 7.14
C ARG A 73 0.06 10.07 8.57
N ALA A 74 0.77 10.67 9.51
CA ALA A 74 0.75 10.29 10.93
C ALA A 74 -0.66 10.32 11.54
N GLY A 75 -1.48 11.31 11.18
CA GLY A 75 -2.87 11.43 11.64
C GLY A 75 -3.86 10.53 10.90
N ALA A 76 -3.38 9.72 9.94
CA ALA A 76 -4.25 8.88 9.10
C ALA A 76 -3.92 7.39 9.22
N VAL A 77 -3.35 6.94 10.32
CA VAL A 77 -3.04 5.51 10.53
C VAL A 77 -3.26 5.09 11.97
N THR A 78 -3.86 3.92 12.15
CA THR A 78 -4.09 3.25 13.44
C THR A 78 -4.05 1.73 13.26
N LEU A 79 -3.85 0.98 14.35
CA LEU A 79 -4.16 -0.45 14.41
C LEU A 79 -5.24 -0.78 15.43
N PHE A 80 -5.76 0.23 16.11
CA PHE A 80 -6.84 0.06 17.07
C PHE A 80 -8.20 0.14 16.38
N THR A 81 -9.17 -0.62 16.89
CA THR A 81 -10.57 -0.51 16.49
C THR A 81 -11.20 0.71 17.18
N GLU A 82 -12.25 1.24 16.56
CA GLU A 82 -12.94 2.45 17.04
C GLU A 82 -14.42 2.15 17.31
N PRO A 83 -15.08 2.89 18.20
CA PRO A 83 -16.52 2.83 18.35
C PRO A 83 -17.23 3.07 17.01
N GLY A 84 -18.14 2.16 16.64
CA GLY A 84 -18.85 2.20 15.35
C GLY A 84 -18.15 1.45 14.21
N SER A 85 -16.97 0.83 14.44
CA SER A 85 -16.37 -0.09 13.47
C SER A 85 -17.27 -1.30 13.22
N THR A 86 -17.30 -1.79 11.98
CA THR A 86 -17.99 -3.01 11.56
C THR A 86 -17.18 -4.24 11.98
N VAL A 87 -17.11 -4.51 13.26
CA VAL A 87 -16.45 -5.67 13.89
C VAL A 87 -17.39 -6.32 14.89
N ASP A 88 -17.32 -7.65 15.03
CA ASP A 88 -18.20 -8.41 15.95
C ASP A 88 -17.65 -8.44 17.38
N ALA A 89 -16.31 -8.47 17.52
CA ALA A 89 -15.68 -8.47 18.84
C ALA A 89 -15.66 -7.06 19.46
N PRO A 90 -15.59 -6.94 20.79
CA PRO A 90 -15.45 -5.65 21.46
C PRO A 90 -14.27 -4.83 20.90
N VAL A 91 -14.47 -3.52 20.76
CA VAL A 91 -13.40 -2.62 20.30
C VAL A 91 -12.34 -2.41 21.37
N LEU A 92 -11.09 -2.26 20.93
CA LEU A 92 -9.99 -1.75 21.74
C LEU A 92 -9.62 -0.35 21.23
N GLU A 93 -10.08 0.67 21.94
CA GLU A 93 -9.76 2.05 21.59
C GLU A 93 -8.34 2.40 22.05
N GLY A 94 -7.51 2.84 21.12
CA GLY A 94 -6.13 3.25 21.39
C GLY A 94 -5.71 4.46 20.54
N PRO A 95 -4.58 5.11 20.88
CA PRO A 95 -4.10 6.28 20.15
C PRO A 95 -3.72 5.91 18.71
N ILE A 96 -4.12 6.76 17.75
CA ILE A 96 -3.56 6.72 16.39
C ILE A 96 -2.08 7.11 16.44
N GLN A 97 -1.32 6.88 15.38
CA GLN A 97 0.12 7.18 15.41
C GLN A 97 0.43 8.63 15.82
N TYR A 98 -0.31 9.61 15.31
CA TYR A 98 -0.07 11.01 15.69
C TYR A 98 -0.41 11.30 17.16
N GLU A 99 -1.51 10.77 17.69
CA GLU A 99 -1.85 10.90 19.11
C GLU A 99 -0.79 10.22 20.01
N TRP A 100 -0.26 9.06 19.58
CA TRP A 100 0.86 8.39 20.26
C TRP A 100 2.12 9.28 20.28
N ILE A 101 2.44 9.97 19.17
CA ILE A 101 3.53 10.94 19.09
C ILE A 101 3.28 12.13 20.04
N GLN A 102 2.04 12.65 20.11
CA GLN A 102 1.68 13.72 21.05
C GLN A 102 1.89 13.28 22.50
N LEU A 103 1.44 12.07 22.85
CA LEU A 103 1.64 11.53 24.20
C LEU A 103 3.12 11.35 24.54
N LEU A 104 3.97 10.94 23.60
CA LEU A 104 5.44 10.90 23.77
C LEU A 104 6.04 12.27 24.04
N ARG A 105 5.44 13.35 23.52
CA ARG A 105 5.85 14.74 23.78
C ARG A 105 5.31 15.29 25.11
N GLY A 106 4.46 14.52 25.81
CA GLY A 106 3.73 15.01 26.99
C GLY A 106 2.55 15.92 26.65
N GLU A 107 2.08 15.92 25.41
CA GLU A 107 0.88 16.59 24.93
C GLU A 107 -0.28 15.58 24.91
N GLY A 108 -1.49 15.97 25.23
CA GLY A 108 -2.57 14.97 25.23
C GLY A 108 -3.91 15.49 25.72
N ASP A 109 -4.04 16.80 25.90
CA ASP A 109 -5.27 17.40 26.44
C ASP A 109 -6.50 17.11 25.56
N ASP A 110 -6.31 17.02 24.24
CA ASP A 110 -7.36 16.76 23.25
C ASP A 110 -7.57 15.24 22.96
N ILE A 111 -6.77 14.36 23.59
CA ILE A 111 -6.86 12.91 23.38
C ILE A 111 -7.85 12.31 24.40
N SER A 112 -8.68 11.35 23.98
CA SER A 112 -9.67 10.71 24.84
C SER A 112 -9.02 10.09 26.10
N ALA A 113 -9.76 10.05 27.21
CA ALA A 113 -9.25 9.50 28.47
C ALA A 113 -8.84 8.02 28.32
N ALA A 114 -9.61 7.23 27.56
CA ALA A 114 -9.32 5.82 27.33
C ALA A 114 -7.97 5.61 26.61
N LYS A 115 -7.68 6.42 25.59
CA LYS A 115 -6.41 6.36 24.85
C LYS A 115 -5.22 6.77 25.71
N ARG A 116 -5.37 7.83 26.53
CA ARG A 116 -4.32 8.26 27.47
C ARG A 116 -4.04 7.20 28.54
N GLU A 117 -5.10 6.63 29.13
CA GLU A 117 -4.98 5.58 30.11
C GLU A 117 -4.27 4.36 29.56
N LEU A 118 -4.59 3.94 28.32
CA LEU A 118 -3.92 2.84 27.65
C LEU A 118 -2.42 3.10 27.48
N PHE A 119 -2.06 4.31 27.06
CA PHE A 119 -0.66 4.73 26.92
C PHE A 119 0.09 4.77 28.26
N GLU A 120 -0.54 5.28 29.32
CA GLU A 120 0.06 5.35 30.66
C GLU A 120 0.25 3.95 31.28
N GLN A 121 -0.69 3.03 31.05
CA GLN A 121 -0.59 1.64 31.51
C GLN A 121 0.48 0.84 30.75
N HIS A 122 0.76 1.22 29.51
CA HIS A 122 1.72 0.55 28.62
C HIS A 122 2.71 1.58 28.05
N PRO A 123 3.64 2.11 28.88
CA PRO A 123 4.56 3.14 28.41
C PRO A 123 5.46 2.60 27.29
N PRO A 124 5.65 3.38 26.20
CA PRO A 124 6.60 3.00 25.14
C PRO A 124 8.03 2.88 25.65
N ALA A 125 8.89 2.21 24.87
CA ALA A 125 10.29 2.05 25.18
C ALA A 125 10.99 3.43 25.31
N THR A 126 11.83 3.60 26.32
CA THR A 126 12.41 4.91 26.70
C THR A 126 13.35 5.50 25.65
N HIS A 127 14.01 4.66 24.83
CA HIS A 127 14.90 5.11 23.76
C HIS A 127 14.19 5.93 22.69
N ILE A 128 12.88 5.69 22.44
CA ILE A 128 12.12 6.35 21.36
C ILE A 128 12.15 7.87 21.49
N ALA A 129 11.94 8.38 22.70
CA ALA A 129 11.93 9.82 22.96
C ALA A 129 13.30 10.50 22.70
N GLU A 130 14.39 9.75 22.82
CA GLU A 130 15.76 10.23 22.58
C GLU A 130 16.13 10.08 21.11
N ASP A 131 15.98 8.88 20.56
CA ASP A 131 16.41 8.55 19.20
C ASP A 131 15.61 9.29 18.12
N TYR A 132 14.34 9.63 18.39
CA TYR A 132 13.44 10.31 17.46
C TYR A 132 13.09 11.74 17.87
N ARG A 133 13.83 12.35 18.78
CA ARG A 133 13.54 13.67 19.38
C ARG A 133 13.17 14.74 18.35
N GLU A 134 13.98 14.90 17.31
CA GLU A 134 13.77 15.92 16.28
C GLU A 134 12.54 15.60 15.43
N GLU A 135 12.40 14.34 15.02
CA GLU A 135 11.28 13.88 14.22
C GLU A 135 9.96 13.99 15.00
N LEU A 136 9.95 13.57 16.27
CA LEU A 136 8.78 13.72 17.13
C LEU A 136 8.37 15.20 17.25
N ALA A 137 9.33 16.12 17.48
CA ALA A 137 9.05 17.54 17.61
C ALA A 137 8.50 18.18 16.31
N ALA A 138 8.98 17.72 15.15
CA ALA A 138 8.59 18.24 13.84
C ALA A 138 7.26 17.67 13.33
N THR A 139 6.87 16.46 13.76
CA THR A 139 5.70 15.76 13.20
C THR A 139 4.39 16.48 13.53
N ARG A 140 3.53 16.60 12.50
CA ARG A 140 2.16 17.12 12.54
C ARG A 140 1.20 16.03 12.03
N PRO A 141 -0.12 16.17 12.16
CA PRO A 141 -1.07 15.16 11.66
C PRO A 141 -0.88 14.82 10.19
N GLU A 142 -0.54 15.82 9.37
CA GLU A 142 -0.33 15.71 7.93
C GLU A 142 1.08 15.26 7.53
N SER A 143 2.01 15.13 8.47
CA SER A 143 3.39 14.70 8.20
C SER A 143 3.47 13.24 7.80
N ASN A 144 4.52 12.91 7.04
CA ASN A 144 4.89 11.56 6.65
C ASN A 144 6.12 11.11 7.46
N PRO A 145 5.95 10.52 8.64
CA PRO A 145 7.07 10.12 9.49
C PRO A 145 7.91 9.00 8.85
N SER A 146 9.09 8.76 9.42
CA SER A 146 9.95 7.67 8.98
C SER A 146 9.27 6.31 9.17
N ARG A 147 9.64 5.34 8.33
CA ARG A 147 9.16 3.96 8.47
C ARG A 147 9.62 3.34 9.78
N ALA A 148 10.82 3.70 10.24
CA ALA A 148 11.35 3.25 11.52
C ALA A 148 10.49 3.74 12.70
N LEU A 149 10.08 5.02 12.73
CA LEU A 149 9.19 5.53 13.79
C LEU A 149 7.79 4.88 13.74
N TYR A 150 7.28 4.58 12.55
CA TYR A 150 6.04 3.80 12.45
C TYR A 150 6.22 2.37 12.96
N GLY A 151 7.37 1.76 12.71
CA GLY A 151 7.74 0.47 13.28
C GLY A 151 7.72 0.47 14.80
N GLU A 152 8.23 1.52 15.43
CA GLU A 152 8.17 1.68 16.90
C GLU A 152 6.72 1.77 17.42
N TYR A 153 5.85 2.50 16.70
CA TYR A 153 4.42 2.52 17.01
C TYR A 153 3.78 1.13 16.90
N LEU A 154 4.08 0.38 15.84
CA LEU A 154 3.56 -0.98 15.64
C LEU A 154 4.04 -1.96 16.72
N ARG A 155 5.31 -1.87 17.11
CA ARG A 155 5.85 -2.67 18.21
C ARG A 155 5.20 -2.33 19.53
N TRP A 156 5.00 -1.05 19.80
CA TRP A 156 4.25 -0.63 20.98
C TRP A 156 2.83 -1.21 20.99
N VAL A 157 2.11 -1.18 19.86
CA VAL A 157 0.79 -1.81 19.74
C VAL A 157 0.86 -3.31 20.03
N TYR A 158 1.87 -4.00 19.49
CA TYR A 158 2.09 -5.42 19.76
C TYR A 158 2.31 -5.69 21.25
N ASP A 159 3.14 -4.90 21.93
CA ASP A 159 3.41 -5.05 23.38
C ASP A 159 2.15 -4.79 24.22
N VAL A 160 1.33 -3.82 23.84
CA VAL A 160 0.01 -3.59 24.46
C VAL A 160 -0.85 -4.83 24.36
N ILE A 161 -0.95 -5.43 23.18
CA ILE A 161 -1.79 -6.61 22.93
C ILE A 161 -1.27 -7.82 23.73
N ILE A 162 0.02 -8.12 23.67
CA ILE A 162 0.63 -9.24 24.40
C ILE A 162 0.40 -9.12 25.92
N THR A 163 0.56 -7.92 26.47
CA THR A 163 0.39 -7.69 27.91
C THR A 163 -1.07 -7.82 28.36
N ARG A 164 -2.02 -7.59 27.45
CA ARG A 164 -3.47 -7.63 27.70
C ARG A 164 -4.14 -8.95 27.37
N LEU A 165 -3.39 -9.95 26.89
CA LEU A 165 -3.96 -11.26 26.59
C LEU A 165 -4.64 -11.86 27.82
N PRO A 166 -5.86 -12.40 27.71
CA PRO A 166 -6.49 -13.14 28.81
C PRO A 166 -5.70 -14.41 29.11
N LYS A 167 -5.80 -14.94 30.36
CA LYS A 167 -5.07 -16.14 30.78
C LYS A 167 -5.42 -17.39 29.99
N SER A 168 -6.54 -17.37 29.27
CA SER A 168 -6.95 -18.42 28.36
C SER A 168 -6.15 -18.45 27.04
N ILE A 169 -5.36 -17.42 26.74
CA ILE A 169 -4.47 -17.40 25.58
C ILE A 169 -3.01 -17.48 26.05
N SER A 170 -2.30 -18.53 25.65
CA SER A 170 -0.85 -18.61 25.74
C SER A 170 -0.21 -18.42 24.37
N THR A 171 0.91 -17.69 24.29
CA THR A 171 1.63 -17.44 23.04
C THR A 171 2.98 -18.13 23.03
N VAL A 172 3.40 -18.62 21.85
CA VAL A 172 4.73 -19.16 21.58
C VAL A 172 5.28 -18.44 20.35
N SER A 173 6.35 -17.68 20.53
CA SER A 173 7.00 -16.94 19.42
C SER A 173 8.04 -17.81 18.73
N HIS A 174 8.02 -17.78 17.39
CA HIS A 174 8.98 -18.42 16.51
C HIS A 174 9.59 -17.36 15.58
N PHE A 175 10.89 -17.16 15.70
CA PHE A 175 11.64 -16.19 14.87
C PHE A 175 12.27 -16.94 13.70
N SER A 176 11.43 -17.47 12.84
CA SER A 176 11.83 -18.29 11.69
C SER A 176 10.76 -18.23 10.61
N GLN A 177 11.17 -18.37 9.35
CA GLN A 177 10.28 -18.37 8.20
C GLN A 177 9.55 -19.71 8.07
N LEU A 178 8.28 -19.68 7.68
CA LEU A 178 7.54 -20.89 7.30
C LEU A 178 7.99 -21.37 5.91
N GLU A 179 8.47 -22.60 5.81
CA GLU A 179 8.86 -23.21 4.54
C GLU A 179 7.77 -24.09 3.93
N THR A 180 7.12 -24.93 4.76
CA THR A 180 6.06 -25.81 4.24
C THR A 180 4.95 -26.00 5.28
N ILE A 181 3.75 -26.28 4.76
CA ILE A 181 2.58 -26.64 5.56
C ILE A 181 1.94 -27.90 4.96
N ALA A 182 1.72 -28.90 5.78
CA ALA A 182 1.13 -30.16 5.40
C ALA A 182 -0.01 -30.54 6.36
N GLU A 183 -0.96 -31.34 5.89
CA GLU A 183 -2.02 -31.89 6.73
C GLU A 183 -1.56 -33.21 7.38
N ASP A 184 -1.80 -33.34 8.68
CA ASP A 184 -1.63 -34.59 9.41
C ASP A 184 -2.90 -34.88 10.23
N GLY A 185 -3.86 -35.53 9.58
CA GLY A 185 -5.19 -35.75 10.16
C GLY A 185 -5.94 -34.44 10.42
N PRO A 186 -6.30 -34.13 11.70
CA PRO A 186 -7.07 -32.94 12.01
C PRO A 186 -6.22 -31.67 12.19
N VAL A 187 -4.90 -31.75 12.06
CA VAL A 187 -4.00 -30.61 12.30
C VAL A 187 -3.13 -30.29 11.10
N ASP A 188 -2.67 -29.05 11.04
CA ASP A 188 -1.60 -28.60 10.16
C ASP A 188 -0.24 -28.85 10.83
N VAL A 189 0.73 -29.29 10.06
CA VAL A 189 2.15 -29.38 10.43
C VAL A 189 2.93 -28.34 9.64
N LEU A 190 3.40 -27.33 10.34
CA LEU A 190 4.17 -26.22 9.80
C LEU A 190 5.65 -26.50 10.05
N ARG A 191 6.45 -26.55 8.98
CA ARG A 191 7.93 -26.69 9.07
C ARG A 191 8.58 -25.35 8.84
N LEU A 192 9.42 -24.97 9.80
CA LEU A 192 10.12 -23.70 9.79
C LEU A 192 11.56 -23.87 9.26
N ALA A 193 12.15 -22.79 8.79
CA ALA A 193 13.50 -22.77 8.21
C ALA A 193 14.61 -23.16 9.21
N ASP A 194 14.36 -23.00 10.51
CA ASP A 194 15.26 -23.47 11.58
C ASP A 194 15.16 -24.99 11.87
N GLY A 195 14.31 -25.69 11.13
CA GLY A 195 14.07 -27.13 11.26
C GLY A 195 13.05 -27.50 12.34
N SER A 196 12.46 -26.55 13.04
CA SER A 196 11.39 -26.82 14.01
C SER A 196 10.05 -27.12 13.32
N GLU A 197 9.18 -27.84 14.03
CA GLU A 197 7.80 -28.12 13.59
C GLU A 197 6.80 -27.53 14.57
N VAL A 198 5.76 -26.90 14.02
CA VAL A 198 4.60 -26.41 14.77
C VAL A 198 3.36 -27.17 14.33
N ARG A 199 2.56 -27.65 15.28
CA ARG A 199 1.28 -28.31 15.01
C ARG A 199 0.15 -27.37 15.41
N ALA A 200 -0.79 -27.13 14.51
CA ALA A 200 -1.90 -26.21 14.73
C ALA A 200 -3.24 -26.78 14.24
N ASP A 201 -4.30 -26.58 15.03
CA ASP A 201 -5.66 -26.93 14.67
C ASP A 201 -6.27 -25.95 13.66
N ALA A 202 -5.77 -24.71 13.64
CA ALA A 202 -6.12 -23.71 12.63
C ALA A 202 -4.90 -22.85 12.29
N THR A 203 -4.77 -22.46 11.01
CA THR A 203 -3.66 -21.66 10.51
C THR A 203 -4.16 -20.45 9.74
N VAL A 204 -3.52 -19.28 9.96
CA VAL A 204 -3.73 -18.10 9.14
C VAL A 204 -2.40 -17.57 8.59
N LEU A 205 -2.39 -17.31 7.29
CA LEU A 205 -1.25 -16.75 6.57
C LEU A 205 -1.49 -15.25 6.32
N ALA A 206 -0.72 -14.40 7.02
CA ALA A 206 -0.74 -12.94 6.93
C ALA A 206 0.64 -12.40 6.49
N TYR A 207 1.32 -13.13 5.61
CA TYR A 207 2.74 -12.97 5.25
C TYR A 207 3.06 -11.80 4.28
N GLY A 208 2.08 -11.01 3.89
CA GLY A 208 2.28 -9.78 3.13
C GLY A 208 2.65 -10.00 1.66
N TRP A 209 3.70 -9.34 1.19
CA TRP A 209 4.18 -9.46 -0.18
C TRP A 209 4.87 -10.80 -0.42
N MET A 210 4.46 -11.48 -1.50
CA MET A 210 5.20 -12.59 -2.07
C MET A 210 5.96 -12.11 -3.30
N VAL A 211 7.19 -12.58 -3.46
CA VAL A 211 7.98 -12.33 -4.66
C VAL A 211 7.79 -13.54 -5.59
N PRO A 212 7.26 -13.35 -6.80
CA PRO A 212 7.14 -14.45 -7.77
C PRO A 212 8.52 -14.88 -8.28
N GLU A 213 8.58 -16.04 -8.92
CA GLU A 213 9.75 -16.44 -9.68
C GLU A 213 10.06 -15.44 -10.79
N TYR A 214 11.33 -15.29 -11.13
CA TYR A 214 11.74 -14.47 -12.25
C TYR A 214 11.07 -14.92 -13.55
N ASN A 215 10.49 -13.98 -14.27
CA ASN A 215 10.03 -14.20 -15.64
C ASN A 215 11.22 -14.40 -16.59
N GLU A 216 10.97 -14.74 -17.86
CA GLU A 216 12.02 -15.06 -18.81
C GLU A 216 13.00 -13.88 -19.06
N GLN A 217 12.52 -12.63 -19.05
CA GLN A 217 13.39 -11.46 -19.17
C GLN A 217 14.26 -11.29 -17.91
N GLU A 218 13.70 -11.48 -16.74
CA GLU A 218 14.42 -11.38 -15.46
C GLU A 218 15.45 -12.48 -15.28
N LYS A 219 15.16 -13.71 -15.76
CA LYS A 219 16.17 -14.79 -15.83
C LYS A 219 17.34 -14.41 -16.74
N GLN A 220 17.07 -13.76 -17.87
CA GLN A 220 18.12 -13.26 -18.75
C GLN A 220 18.93 -12.14 -18.10
N LEU A 221 18.26 -11.22 -17.39
CA LEU A 221 18.91 -10.15 -16.61
C LEU A 221 19.83 -10.74 -15.53
N ALA A 222 19.33 -11.67 -14.74
CA ALA A 222 20.11 -12.34 -13.70
C ALA A 222 21.30 -13.12 -14.27
N ALA A 223 21.18 -13.69 -15.45
CA ALA A 223 22.23 -14.46 -16.13
C ALA A 223 23.22 -13.59 -16.93
N SER A 224 22.95 -12.29 -17.11
CA SER A 224 23.77 -11.39 -17.96
C SER A 224 25.17 -11.13 -17.41
N GLY A 225 25.35 -11.24 -16.10
CA GLY A 225 26.59 -10.85 -15.41
C GLY A 225 26.76 -9.33 -15.26
N LEU A 226 25.80 -8.53 -15.71
CA LEU A 226 25.74 -7.08 -15.54
C LEU A 226 25.12 -6.72 -14.19
N ASN A 227 25.25 -5.46 -13.78
CA ASN A 227 24.69 -4.98 -12.52
C ASN A 227 23.17 -4.70 -12.66
N TRP A 228 22.37 -5.67 -12.24
CA TRP A 228 20.92 -5.56 -12.23
C TRP A 228 20.37 -5.63 -10.81
N ILE A 229 19.70 -4.57 -10.38
CA ILE A 229 18.96 -4.53 -9.12
C ILE A 229 17.53 -4.98 -9.42
N ALA A 230 17.21 -6.20 -9.00
CA ALA A 230 15.93 -6.85 -9.26
C ALA A 230 14.75 -6.14 -8.54
N PRO A 231 13.52 -6.23 -9.09
CA PRO A 231 12.35 -5.64 -8.44
C PRO A 231 12.09 -6.30 -7.09
N ASN A 232 12.01 -5.50 -6.05
CA ASN A 232 11.65 -5.92 -4.69
C ASN A 232 11.25 -4.70 -3.84
N ASN A 233 10.96 -4.94 -2.55
CA ASN A 233 10.82 -3.88 -1.58
C ASN A 233 12.16 -3.13 -1.42
N PRO A 234 12.14 -1.78 -1.39
CA PRO A 234 13.35 -0.97 -1.29
C PRO A 234 14.27 -1.32 -0.11
N VAL A 235 13.74 -1.75 1.05
CA VAL A 235 14.58 -2.15 2.20
C VAL A 235 15.28 -3.50 2.00
N GLU A 236 14.92 -4.26 0.98
CA GLU A 236 15.49 -5.58 0.65
C GLU A 236 16.37 -5.56 -0.59
N GLN A 237 16.51 -4.40 -1.26
CA GLN A 237 17.35 -4.24 -2.44
C GLN A 237 18.74 -3.72 -2.07
N ASP A 238 19.78 -4.24 -2.75
CA ASP A 238 21.16 -3.78 -2.54
C ASP A 238 21.47 -2.52 -3.35
N TYR A 239 21.13 -1.35 -2.81
CA TYR A 239 21.46 -0.07 -3.44
C TYR A 239 22.91 0.37 -3.25
N ALA A 240 23.69 -0.31 -2.40
CA ALA A 240 25.12 -0.07 -2.33
C ALA A 240 25.83 -0.54 -3.61
N ALA A 241 25.25 -1.50 -4.33
CA ALA A 241 25.75 -1.96 -5.63
C ALA A 241 25.52 -0.94 -6.78
N ILE A 242 24.76 0.14 -6.59
CA ILE A 242 24.59 1.19 -7.59
C ILE A 242 25.82 2.10 -7.56
N PRO A 243 26.59 2.22 -8.68
CA PRO A 243 27.81 3.02 -8.70
C PRO A 243 27.50 4.53 -8.63
N GLY A 244 28.37 5.28 -7.97
CA GLY A 244 28.34 6.73 -7.96
C GLY A 244 29.00 7.34 -9.20
N GLY A 245 28.49 8.49 -9.68
CA GLY A 245 29.03 9.23 -10.82
C GLY A 245 28.83 8.56 -12.19
N GLU A 246 28.09 7.46 -12.25
CA GLU A 246 27.81 6.72 -13.50
C GLU A 246 26.32 6.83 -13.88
N ASP A 247 26.06 6.62 -15.18
CA ASP A 247 24.70 6.52 -15.68
C ASP A 247 24.04 5.22 -15.21
N VAL A 248 22.81 5.33 -14.72
CA VAL A 248 22.01 4.21 -14.21
C VAL A 248 20.63 4.25 -14.88
N LEU A 249 20.29 3.17 -15.56
CA LEU A 249 18.96 3.01 -16.13
C LEU A 249 17.97 2.62 -15.03
N VAL A 250 16.81 3.28 -14.98
CA VAL A 250 15.76 2.98 -14.01
C VAL A 250 14.45 2.67 -14.73
N ARG A 251 13.83 1.53 -14.40
CA ARG A 251 12.45 1.22 -14.81
C ARG A 251 11.52 1.36 -13.61
N GLY A 252 10.67 2.38 -13.64
CA GLY A 252 9.68 2.70 -12.60
C GLY A 252 9.78 4.13 -12.09
N LEU A 253 8.64 4.80 -11.96
CA LEU A 253 8.50 6.19 -11.48
C LEU A 253 7.42 6.29 -10.38
N GLY A 254 7.18 5.18 -9.68
CA GLY A 254 6.32 5.12 -8.51
C GLY A 254 7.11 5.35 -7.21
N MET A 255 6.51 4.98 -6.08
CA MET A 255 7.11 5.20 -4.75
C MET A 255 8.48 4.55 -4.58
N GLY A 256 8.71 3.36 -5.16
CA GLY A 256 10.02 2.68 -5.10
C GLY A 256 11.15 3.55 -5.65
N PHE A 257 10.92 4.30 -6.73
CA PHE A 257 11.93 5.22 -7.25
C PHE A 257 12.29 6.34 -6.27
N TYR A 258 11.30 6.92 -5.58
CA TYR A 258 11.57 7.97 -4.58
C TYR A 258 12.38 7.45 -3.38
N ASP A 259 12.19 6.19 -3.02
CA ASP A 259 13.01 5.53 -1.99
C ASP A 259 14.46 5.34 -2.49
N ILE A 260 14.66 4.81 -3.71
CA ILE A 260 15.98 4.67 -4.33
C ILE A 260 16.69 6.02 -4.42
N MET A 261 16.00 7.04 -4.93
CA MET A 261 16.52 8.40 -5.01
C MET A 261 17.04 8.88 -3.64
N ALA A 262 16.25 8.71 -2.59
CA ALA A 262 16.64 9.15 -1.25
C ALA A 262 17.85 8.38 -0.70
N LEU A 263 17.88 7.06 -0.89
CA LEU A 263 18.96 6.19 -0.43
C LEU A 263 20.28 6.40 -1.19
N THR A 264 20.22 6.79 -2.47
CA THR A 264 21.41 6.98 -3.28
C THR A 264 21.87 8.45 -3.39
N THR A 265 21.15 9.36 -2.74
CA THR A 265 21.52 10.79 -2.61
C THR A 265 21.75 11.18 -1.15
N ILE A 266 20.69 11.22 -0.33
CA ILE A 266 20.75 11.67 1.07
C ILE A 266 21.64 10.75 1.91
N GLU A 267 21.45 9.46 1.84
CA GLU A 267 22.25 8.48 2.61
C GLU A 267 23.72 8.45 2.19
N ARG A 268 24.05 8.95 0.97
CA ARG A 268 25.42 9.11 0.50
C ARG A 268 26.04 10.44 0.83
N GLY A 269 25.28 11.33 1.55
CA GLY A 269 25.79 12.62 2.02
C GLY A 269 25.43 13.81 1.14
N GLY A 270 24.65 13.63 0.08
CA GLY A 270 24.07 14.74 -0.69
C GLY A 270 22.99 15.47 0.11
N ALA A 271 22.81 16.75 -0.15
CA ALA A 271 21.89 17.59 0.61
C ALA A 271 20.94 18.41 -0.27
N PHE A 272 19.69 18.53 0.15
CA PHE A 272 18.72 19.45 -0.44
C PHE A 272 18.59 20.67 0.45
N VAL A 273 18.98 21.84 -0.04
CA VAL A 273 18.94 23.12 0.67
C VAL A 273 17.85 24.02 0.12
N GLU A 274 17.17 24.76 0.99
CA GLU A 274 16.15 25.72 0.57
C GLU A 274 16.75 26.81 -0.32
N ASP A 275 16.15 27.03 -1.49
CA ASP A 275 16.53 28.05 -2.44
C ASP A 275 15.28 28.59 -3.15
N SER A 276 14.83 29.75 -2.73
CA SER A 276 13.63 30.39 -3.27
C SER A 276 13.77 30.85 -4.73
N SER A 277 14.97 30.84 -5.30
CA SER A 277 15.20 31.13 -6.71
C SER A 277 15.09 29.90 -7.62
N ALA A 278 15.16 28.69 -7.04
CA ALA A 278 14.98 27.44 -7.76
C ALA A 278 13.48 27.14 -7.97
N ARG A 279 13.11 26.58 -9.12
CA ARG A 279 11.72 26.27 -9.47
C ARG A 279 11.10 25.19 -8.57
N SER A 280 11.90 24.31 -7.98
CA SER A 280 11.48 23.36 -6.95
C SER A 280 11.40 23.98 -5.56
N GLY A 281 11.97 25.17 -5.35
CA GLY A 281 12.24 25.77 -4.03
C GLY A 281 13.43 25.12 -3.31
N LEU A 282 14.16 24.22 -3.97
CA LEU A 282 15.32 23.51 -3.43
C LEU A 282 16.47 23.53 -4.42
N ARG A 283 17.69 23.60 -3.91
CA ARG A 283 18.93 23.34 -4.65
C ARG A 283 19.59 22.08 -4.09
N TYR A 284 20.01 21.20 -4.97
CA TYR A 284 20.76 20.01 -4.56
C TYR A 284 22.25 20.34 -4.46
N GLU A 285 22.88 19.93 -3.36
CA GLU A 285 24.31 19.98 -3.11
C GLU A 285 24.88 18.57 -3.21
N PRO A 286 25.59 18.23 -4.32
CA PRO A 286 26.07 16.87 -4.54
C PRO A 286 27.24 16.52 -3.62
N CYS A 287 27.30 15.25 -3.18
CA CYS A 287 28.48 14.67 -2.52
C CYS A 287 29.49 14.08 -3.52
N GLY A 288 29.07 13.84 -4.77
CA GLY A 288 29.90 13.28 -5.83
C GLY A 288 29.85 11.74 -5.90
N ASP A 289 29.00 11.10 -5.10
CA ASP A 289 28.75 9.64 -5.11
C ASP A 289 27.32 9.30 -5.56
N GLU A 290 26.60 10.27 -6.12
CA GLU A 290 25.27 10.06 -6.68
C GLU A 290 25.33 9.41 -8.05
N PRO A 291 24.39 8.51 -8.41
CA PRO A 291 24.23 8.05 -9.79
C PRO A 291 23.56 9.13 -10.66
N ASN A 292 23.80 9.07 -11.97
CA ASN A 292 23.04 9.82 -12.96
C ASN A 292 21.84 8.97 -13.40
N PHE A 293 20.63 9.33 -12.99
CA PHE A 293 19.44 8.56 -13.31
C PHE A 293 18.92 8.82 -14.72
N ILE A 294 18.72 7.77 -15.50
CA ILE A 294 17.98 7.79 -16.78
C ILE A 294 16.72 6.95 -16.60
N ILE A 295 15.58 7.62 -16.48
CA ILE A 295 14.39 7.04 -15.88
C ILE A 295 13.31 6.81 -16.94
N SER A 296 12.67 5.64 -16.87
CA SER A 296 11.53 5.28 -17.71
C SER A 296 10.46 4.53 -16.91
N SER A 297 9.25 4.51 -17.41
CA SER A 297 8.15 3.72 -16.79
C SER A 297 7.05 3.43 -17.81
N GLY A 298 6.03 2.68 -17.42
CA GLY A 298 4.89 2.44 -18.30
C GLY A 298 4.14 3.70 -18.74
N ARG A 299 4.18 4.79 -17.95
CA ARG A 299 3.59 6.10 -18.30
C ARG A 299 4.61 7.17 -18.66
N GLY A 300 5.89 6.94 -18.37
CA GLY A 300 6.98 7.89 -18.61
C GLY A 300 6.91 9.19 -17.80
N TYR A 301 6.01 9.29 -16.84
CA TYR A 301 5.79 10.46 -16.00
C TYR A 301 5.78 10.08 -14.52
N PRO A 302 6.38 10.90 -13.61
CA PRO A 302 6.41 10.60 -12.18
C PRO A 302 5.02 10.70 -11.53
N TYR A 303 4.87 10.05 -10.37
CA TYR A 303 3.67 10.19 -9.56
C TYR A 303 3.48 11.62 -9.08
N HIS A 304 2.23 12.08 -9.09
CA HIS A 304 1.87 13.43 -8.66
C HIS A 304 2.06 13.62 -7.15
N PRO A 305 2.56 14.79 -6.71
CA PRO A 305 2.69 15.10 -5.29
C PRO A 305 1.34 15.17 -4.60
N LYS A 306 1.30 14.69 -3.35
CA LYS A 306 0.18 14.95 -2.45
C LYS A 306 0.10 16.45 -2.13
N SER A 307 -1.14 16.95 -2.05
CA SER A 307 -1.39 18.34 -1.63
C SER A 307 -1.05 18.57 -0.16
N GLU A 308 -0.54 19.74 0.14
CA GLU A 308 -0.31 20.25 1.50
C GLU A 308 -1.53 21.04 1.97
N TYR A 309 -2.33 20.43 2.82
CA TYR A 309 -3.53 21.08 3.37
C TYR A 309 -3.27 21.81 4.70
N GLY A 310 -2.09 21.61 5.33
CA GLY A 310 -1.83 22.03 6.70
C GLY A 310 -2.65 21.28 7.74
N GLU A 311 -3.40 20.28 7.29
CA GLU A 311 -4.27 19.39 8.05
C GLU A 311 -4.48 18.08 7.27
N LEU A 312 -5.31 17.19 7.78
CA LEU A 312 -5.71 15.99 7.04
C LEU A 312 -6.55 16.37 5.81
N PRO A 313 -6.45 15.60 4.71
CA PRO A 313 -7.16 15.91 3.47
C PRO A 313 -8.68 15.99 3.66
N PRO A 314 -9.36 16.90 2.95
CA PRO A 314 -10.80 17.07 3.07
C PRO A 314 -11.57 15.85 2.54
N THR A 315 -12.76 15.60 3.09
CA THR A 315 -13.68 14.62 2.54
C THR A 315 -14.46 15.23 1.37
N MET A 316 -14.35 14.62 0.18
CA MET A 316 -15.07 15.08 -1.01
C MET A 316 -16.52 14.56 -1.04
N PRO A 317 -17.48 15.37 -1.53
CA PRO A 317 -18.90 15.00 -1.54
C PRO A 317 -19.22 13.72 -2.33
N ARG A 318 -18.71 13.58 -3.56
CA ARG A 318 -18.90 12.44 -4.48
C ARG A 318 -20.36 11.99 -4.57
N ARG A 319 -21.27 12.92 -4.83
CA ARG A 319 -22.73 12.70 -4.75
C ARG A 319 -23.23 11.67 -5.76
N ARG A 320 -22.70 11.74 -7.01
CA ARG A 320 -23.10 10.83 -8.08
C ARG A 320 -22.62 9.42 -7.83
N LEU A 321 -21.35 9.27 -7.41
CA LEU A 321 -20.78 7.96 -7.09
C LEU A 321 -21.50 7.30 -5.90
N LYS A 322 -21.82 8.05 -4.85
CA LYS A 322 -22.60 7.53 -3.70
C LYS A 322 -23.96 6.98 -4.13
N LYS A 323 -24.65 7.67 -5.06
CA LYS A 323 -25.92 7.21 -5.63
C LYS A 323 -25.74 5.91 -6.41
N VAL A 324 -24.76 5.87 -7.32
CA VAL A 324 -24.45 4.69 -8.14
C VAL A 324 -24.11 3.48 -7.27
N ILE A 325 -23.31 3.65 -6.22
CA ILE A 325 -22.97 2.58 -5.28
C ILE A 325 -24.22 2.03 -4.59
N ALA A 326 -25.12 2.91 -4.14
CA ALA A 326 -26.36 2.47 -3.50
C ALA A 326 -27.26 1.68 -4.46
N GLU A 327 -27.29 2.05 -5.74
CA GLU A 327 -28.07 1.38 -6.79
C GLU A 327 -27.47 0.05 -7.23
N LEU A 328 -26.13 -0.08 -7.27
CA LEU A 328 -25.41 -1.24 -7.82
C LEU A 328 -24.86 -2.19 -6.75
N SER A 329 -25.04 -1.90 -5.47
CA SER A 329 -24.52 -2.76 -4.39
C SER A 329 -25.07 -4.19 -4.52
N GLY A 330 -24.16 -5.18 -4.57
CA GLY A 330 -24.51 -6.60 -4.69
C GLY A 330 -24.92 -7.06 -6.09
N ILE A 331 -24.94 -6.18 -7.10
CA ILE A 331 -25.25 -6.54 -8.49
C ILE A 331 -24.01 -7.15 -9.14
N GLN A 332 -24.20 -8.28 -9.83
CA GLN A 332 -23.17 -8.93 -10.64
C GLN A 332 -23.14 -8.34 -12.06
N ASP A 333 -22.03 -8.56 -12.77
CA ASP A 333 -21.83 -8.11 -14.14
C ASP A 333 -22.05 -6.60 -14.34
N THR A 334 -21.66 -5.81 -13.33
CA THR A 334 -21.73 -4.35 -13.39
C THR A 334 -20.76 -3.83 -14.46
N ASP A 335 -21.25 -2.99 -15.35
CA ASP A 335 -20.44 -2.29 -16.34
C ASP A 335 -19.84 -1.03 -15.73
N PHE A 336 -18.54 -1.06 -15.39
CA PHE A 336 -17.85 0.08 -14.80
C PHE A 336 -17.83 1.29 -15.76
N ASP A 337 -17.65 1.07 -17.05
CA ASP A 337 -17.49 2.13 -18.05
C ASP A 337 -18.79 2.91 -18.22
N ALA A 338 -19.91 2.18 -18.32
CA ALA A 338 -21.21 2.80 -18.53
C ALA A 338 -21.88 3.31 -17.23
N GLN A 339 -21.64 2.65 -16.10
CA GLN A 339 -22.43 2.88 -14.88
C GLN A 339 -21.65 3.60 -13.78
N VAL A 340 -20.33 3.38 -13.64
CA VAL A 340 -19.54 3.89 -12.51
C VAL A 340 -18.63 5.04 -12.91
N TRP A 341 -17.88 4.87 -14.00
CA TRP A 341 -16.94 5.89 -14.48
C TRP A 341 -17.58 7.27 -14.71
N PRO A 342 -18.77 7.38 -15.33
CA PRO A 342 -19.41 8.69 -15.52
C PRO A 342 -19.64 9.45 -14.21
N ALA A 343 -19.97 8.74 -13.14
CA ALA A 343 -20.18 9.36 -11.83
C ALA A 343 -18.87 9.87 -11.22
N ILE A 344 -17.78 9.09 -11.33
CA ILE A 344 -16.45 9.48 -10.83
C ILE A 344 -15.94 10.70 -11.59
N ALA A 345 -15.97 10.69 -12.91
CA ALA A 345 -15.50 11.80 -13.74
C ALA A 345 -16.30 13.08 -13.43
N ARG A 346 -17.63 13.03 -13.45
CA ARG A 346 -18.48 14.19 -13.18
C ARG A 346 -18.32 14.75 -11.77
N ASP A 347 -18.16 13.90 -10.75
CA ASP A 347 -17.86 14.34 -9.38
C ASP A 347 -16.48 15.03 -9.30
N SER A 348 -15.51 14.62 -10.10
CA SER A 348 -14.18 15.25 -10.17
C SER A 348 -14.25 16.63 -10.84
N TYR A 349 -14.96 16.75 -11.96
CA TYR A 349 -15.16 18.05 -12.62
C TYR A 349 -16.03 19.01 -11.76
N GLU A 350 -17.03 18.51 -11.01
CA GLU A 350 -17.75 19.34 -10.04
C GLU A 350 -16.82 19.87 -8.94
N ALA A 351 -15.90 19.05 -8.45
CA ALA A 351 -14.91 19.48 -7.47
C ALA A 351 -13.99 20.58 -8.03
N TYR A 352 -13.55 20.43 -9.30
CA TYR A 352 -12.81 21.47 -10.02
C TYR A 352 -13.57 22.79 -10.05
N ILE A 353 -14.79 22.80 -10.60
CA ILE A 353 -15.61 24.01 -10.78
C ILE A 353 -15.96 24.65 -9.44
N THR A 354 -16.29 23.85 -8.43
CA THR A 354 -16.65 24.36 -7.09
C THR A 354 -15.44 25.04 -6.42
N THR A 355 -14.26 24.49 -6.58
CA THR A 355 -13.04 25.10 -6.02
C THR A 355 -12.64 26.33 -6.83
N LEU A 356 -12.74 26.28 -8.15
CA LEU A 356 -12.44 27.43 -9.04
C LEU A 356 -13.35 28.63 -8.72
N GLU A 357 -14.67 28.42 -8.57
CA GLU A 357 -15.61 29.48 -8.14
C GLU A 357 -15.21 30.09 -6.79
N ARG A 358 -14.82 29.27 -5.83
CA ARG A 358 -14.44 29.74 -4.48
C ARG A 358 -13.17 30.61 -4.51
N VAL A 359 -12.14 30.18 -5.26
CA VAL A 359 -10.83 30.85 -5.21
C VAL A 359 -10.67 31.93 -6.28
N ARG A 360 -11.35 31.80 -7.40
CA ARG A 360 -11.30 32.71 -8.56
C ARG A 360 -12.70 32.84 -9.19
N PRO A 361 -13.66 33.52 -8.52
CA PRO A 361 -15.04 33.56 -8.99
C PRO A 361 -15.19 34.16 -10.39
N ASP A 362 -14.33 35.10 -10.78
CA ASP A 362 -14.31 35.70 -12.13
C ASP A 362 -13.85 34.74 -13.22
N SER A 363 -13.32 33.58 -12.87
CA SER A 363 -12.94 32.54 -13.84
C SER A 363 -14.13 31.75 -14.39
N LEU A 364 -15.32 31.86 -13.80
CA LEU A 364 -16.53 31.26 -14.34
C LEU A 364 -17.22 32.26 -15.28
N LEU A 365 -17.29 31.92 -16.57
CA LEU A 365 -17.96 32.71 -17.61
C LEU A 365 -19.47 32.45 -17.69
N ARG A 366 -19.96 31.47 -16.92
CA ARG A 366 -21.35 31.08 -16.76
C ARG A 366 -21.65 30.78 -15.30
N PRO A 367 -22.89 30.90 -14.85
CA PRO A 367 -23.30 30.45 -13.52
C PRO A 367 -22.91 28.98 -13.29
N ARG A 368 -22.41 28.66 -12.09
CA ARG A 368 -22.02 27.27 -11.74
C ARG A 368 -23.12 26.26 -12.05
N ALA A 369 -24.39 26.61 -11.78
CA ALA A 369 -25.53 25.71 -12.04
C ALA A 369 -25.58 25.29 -13.53
N ASP A 370 -25.40 26.22 -14.46
CA ASP A 370 -25.39 25.94 -15.91
C ASP A 370 -24.22 25.02 -16.30
N ILE A 371 -23.04 25.23 -15.67
CA ILE A 371 -21.86 24.39 -15.92
C ILE A 371 -22.12 22.97 -15.41
N LEU A 372 -22.75 22.81 -14.23
CA LEU A 372 -23.09 21.50 -13.68
C LEU A 372 -24.13 20.75 -14.53
N GLU A 373 -25.09 21.46 -15.15
CA GLU A 373 -26.02 20.86 -16.11
C GLU A 373 -25.28 20.32 -17.34
N VAL A 374 -24.28 21.05 -17.86
CA VAL A 374 -23.43 20.56 -18.96
C VAL A 374 -22.62 19.34 -18.53
N ILE A 375 -22.00 19.36 -17.33
CA ILE A 375 -21.28 18.21 -16.80
C ILE A 375 -22.20 16.98 -16.70
N ASP A 376 -23.45 17.15 -16.26
CA ASP A 376 -24.39 16.03 -16.10
C ASP A 376 -24.88 15.46 -17.44
N ALA A 377 -24.92 16.29 -18.50
CA ALA A 377 -25.41 15.91 -19.81
C ALA A 377 -24.31 15.39 -20.77
N THR A 378 -23.03 15.65 -20.46
CA THR A 378 -21.90 15.37 -21.36
C THR A 378 -21.32 13.98 -21.12
N ASP A 379 -20.78 13.36 -22.18
CA ASP A 379 -19.98 12.14 -22.10
C ASP A 379 -18.75 12.37 -21.21
N PRO A 380 -18.41 11.43 -20.31
CA PRO A 380 -17.28 11.58 -19.39
C PRO A 380 -15.94 11.94 -20.07
N ASP A 381 -15.71 11.41 -21.26
CA ASP A 381 -14.45 11.61 -22.00
C ASP A 381 -14.40 12.96 -22.76
N GLU A 382 -15.53 13.67 -22.85
CA GLU A 382 -15.66 14.97 -23.52
C GLU A 382 -15.81 16.15 -22.52
N LEU A 383 -15.81 15.89 -21.22
CA LEU A 383 -16.09 16.90 -20.18
C LEU A 383 -15.14 18.10 -20.24
N GLY A 384 -13.83 17.87 -20.43
CA GLY A 384 -12.85 18.96 -20.55
C GLY A 384 -13.17 19.91 -21.69
N ALA A 385 -13.44 19.38 -22.87
CA ALA A 385 -13.78 20.17 -24.06
C ALA A 385 -15.13 20.90 -23.90
N ALA A 386 -16.12 20.24 -23.27
CA ALA A 386 -17.46 20.83 -23.08
C ALA A 386 -17.46 22.02 -22.11
N ILE A 387 -16.67 21.98 -21.04
CA ILE A 387 -16.60 23.07 -20.07
C ILE A 387 -15.58 24.17 -20.44
N ALA A 388 -14.62 23.88 -21.32
CA ALA A 388 -13.57 24.84 -21.70
C ALA A 388 -14.10 26.23 -22.11
N PRO A 389 -15.18 26.39 -22.91
CA PRO A 389 -15.72 27.70 -23.24
C PRO A 389 -16.47 28.40 -22.11
N MET A 390 -16.66 27.74 -20.97
CA MET A 390 -17.43 28.23 -19.82
C MET A 390 -16.56 28.75 -18.68
N VAL A 391 -15.24 28.61 -18.79
CA VAL A 391 -14.24 29.03 -17.80
C VAL A 391 -13.06 29.71 -18.46
N THR A 392 -12.34 30.57 -17.75
CA THR A 392 -11.11 31.21 -18.25
C THR A 392 -9.88 30.32 -18.09
N GLU A 393 -9.97 29.31 -17.23
CA GLU A 393 -8.89 28.35 -16.93
C GLU A 393 -9.40 26.94 -17.25
N PRO A 394 -9.38 26.53 -18.53
CA PRO A 394 -9.85 25.19 -18.90
C PRO A 394 -8.90 24.13 -18.39
N TRP A 395 -9.47 23.02 -17.95
CA TRP A 395 -8.74 21.84 -17.50
C TRP A 395 -9.34 20.59 -18.14
N ASP A 396 -8.48 19.67 -18.58
CA ASP A 396 -8.89 18.35 -19.06
C ASP A 396 -8.14 17.27 -18.26
N MET A 397 -8.89 16.31 -17.72
CA MET A 397 -8.34 15.17 -16.98
C MET A 397 -7.43 14.30 -17.87
N ASN A 398 -7.73 14.20 -19.17
CA ASN A 398 -6.96 13.41 -20.11
C ASN A 398 -5.53 13.95 -20.29
N ASP A 399 -5.33 15.27 -20.22
CA ASP A 399 -4.01 15.88 -20.31
C ASP A 399 -3.10 15.40 -19.15
N LEU A 400 -3.68 15.18 -17.96
CA LEU A 400 -2.93 14.64 -16.81
C LEU A 400 -2.78 13.12 -16.87
N MET A 401 -3.70 12.41 -17.48
CA MET A 401 -3.56 10.97 -17.69
C MET A 401 -2.46 10.59 -18.67
N TYR A 402 -2.21 11.44 -19.67
CA TYR A 402 -1.37 11.14 -20.83
C TYR A 402 -0.37 12.26 -21.13
N GLN A 403 0.31 12.78 -20.12
CA GLN A 403 1.11 14.01 -20.15
C GLN A 403 2.22 14.05 -21.20
N ILE A 404 2.75 12.90 -21.61
CA ILE A 404 3.80 12.80 -22.64
C ILE A 404 3.31 12.17 -23.94
N ALA A 405 1.99 11.95 -24.08
CA ALA A 405 1.43 11.36 -25.29
C ALA A 405 1.75 12.22 -26.52
N GLY A 406 2.32 11.58 -27.56
CA GLY A 406 2.68 12.27 -28.80
C GLY A 406 3.94 13.13 -28.71
N PHE A 407 4.66 13.17 -27.60
CA PHE A 407 5.91 13.91 -27.49
C PHE A 407 7.03 13.24 -28.29
N THR A 408 7.66 13.98 -29.21
CA THR A 408 8.66 13.48 -30.17
C THR A 408 10.07 14.01 -29.96
N GLY A 409 10.30 14.90 -28.99
CA GLY A 409 11.60 15.48 -28.68
C GLY A 409 12.61 14.45 -28.15
N ASP A 410 13.86 14.86 -28.05
CA ASP A 410 14.93 14.05 -27.46
C ASP A 410 14.80 13.93 -25.92
N ILE A 411 15.80 13.31 -25.27
CA ILE A 411 15.82 13.10 -23.80
C ILE A 411 15.87 14.43 -23.06
N VAL A 412 16.64 15.39 -23.56
CA VAL A 412 16.80 16.71 -22.91
C VAL A 412 15.50 17.51 -23.01
N GLU A 413 14.88 17.52 -24.19
CA GLU A 413 13.61 18.21 -24.44
C GLU A 413 12.48 17.56 -23.64
N LEU A 414 12.42 16.23 -23.56
CA LEU A 414 11.43 15.53 -22.74
C LEU A 414 11.62 15.81 -21.24
N THR A 415 12.88 15.79 -20.78
CA THR A 415 13.21 16.08 -19.39
C THR A 415 12.76 17.48 -18.99
N GLU A 416 13.01 18.49 -19.84
CA GLU A 416 12.56 19.85 -19.57
C GLU A 416 11.03 19.98 -19.63
N HIS A 417 10.36 19.33 -20.58
CA HIS A 417 8.90 19.29 -20.65
C HIS A 417 8.28 18.71 -19.35
N ILE A 418 8.79 17.57 -18.86
CA ILE A 418 8.33 16.97 -17.61
C ILE A 418 8.65 17.88 -16.42
N ALA A 419 9.83 18.49 -16.39
CA ALA A 419 10.25 19.38 -15.32
C ALA A 419 9.34 20.62 -15.20
N GLN A 420 8.92 21.22 -16.32
CA GLN A 420 7.94 22.33 -16.33
C GLN A 420 6.57 21.87 -15.79
N SER A 421 6.12 20.68 -16.18
CA SER A 421 4.89 20.10 -15.66
C SER A 421 4.99 19.81 -14.16
N MET A 422 6.13 19.29 -13.68
CA MET A 422 6.39 19.07 -12.25
C MET A 422 6.40 20.38 -11.46
N GLU A 423 7.00 21.45 -11.99
CA GLU A 423 6.98 22.77 -11.36
C GLU A 423 5.55 23.29 -11.18
N SER A 424 4.71 23.15 -12.21
CA SER A 424 3.30 23.52 -12.13
C SER A 424 2.57 22.67 -11.09
N ASP A 425 2.81 21.36 -11.07
CA ASP A 425 2.16 20.41 -10.14
C ASP A 425 2.59 20.64 -8.68
N ILE A 426 3.85 21.04 -8.45
CA ILE A 426 4.35 21.47 -7.12
C ILE A 426 3.59 22.71 -6.65
N ARG A 427 3.37 23.71 -7.51
CA ARG A 427 2.58 24.91 -7.16
C ARG A 427 1.13 24.56 -6.80
N GLU A 428 0.49 23.72 -7.60
CA GLU A 428 -0.87 23.24 -7.34
C GLU A 428 -0.96 22.43 -6.04
N ALA A 429 0.03 21.58 -5.75
CA ALA A 429 0.07 20.82 -4.51
C ALA A 429 0.29 21.70 -3.26
N ALA A 430 1.16 22.71 -3.37
CA ALA A 430 1.42 23.68 -2.31
C ALA A 430 0.20 24.59 -2.05
N ALA A 431 -0.64 24.84 -3.07
CA ALA A 431 -1.88 25.59 -2.91
C ALA A 431 -2.94 24.84 -2.07
N GLY A 432 -2.79 23.53 -1.87
CA GLY A 432 -3.62 22.73 -0.98
C GLY A 432 -5.10 22.83 -1.30
N HIS A 433 -5.88 23.41 -0.39
CA HIS A 433 -7.32 23.62 -0.57
C HIS A 433 -7.67 24.55 -1.75
N ASP A 434 -6.75 25.43 -2.14
CA ASP A 434 -7.00 26.47 -3.15
C ASP A 434 -6.63 26.04 -4.56
N SER A 435 -6.27 24.78 -4.76
CA SER A 435 -6.03 24.20 -6.10
C SER A 435 -7.31 23.52 -6.63
N PRO A 436 -7.94 24.04 -7.72
CA PRO A 436 -9.05 23.37 -8.38
C PRO A 436 -8.66 22.01 -8.97
N ILE A 437 -7.47 21.93 -9.57
CA ILE A 437 -6.93 20.70 -10.17
C ILE A 437 -6.76 19.63 -9.09
N LYS A 438 -6.10 19.96 -7.97
CA LYS A 438 -5.89 19.01 -6.88
C LYS A 438 -7.22 18.60 -6.20
N ALA A 439 -8.21 19.48 -6.13
CA ALA A 439 -9.55 19.12 -5.65
C ALA A 439 -10.21 18.07 -6.55
N ALA A 440 -10.12 18.22 -7.88
CA ALA A 440 -10.62 17.23 -8.83
C ALA A 440 -9.90 15.88 -8.70
N LEU A 441 -8.56 15.90 -8.68
CA LEU A 441 -7.74 14.70 -8.53
C LEU A 441 -7.99 13.99 -7.19
N TRP A 442 -8.21 14.76 -6.13
CA TRP A 442 -8.53 14.20 -4.81
C TRP A 442 -9.93 13.57 -4.79
N SER A 443 -10.92 14.14 -5.48
CA SER A 443 -12.24 13.54 -5.67
C SER A 443 -12.14 12.17 -6.35
N LEU A 444 -11.36 12.08 -7.43
CA LEU A 444 -11.09 10.82 -8.13
C LEU A 444 -10.38 9.81 -7.21
N SER A 445 -9.34 10.25 -6.51
CA SER A 445 -8.59 9.39 -5.59
C SER A 445 -9.47 8.79 -4.50
N GLN A 446 -10.33 9.60 -3.86
CA GLN A 446 -11.28 9.12 -2.86
C GLN A 446 -12.37 8.20 -3.43
N SER A 447 -12.59 8.21 -4.74
CA SER A 447 -13.54 7.34 -5.42
C SER A 447 -13.03 5.92 -5.62
N ARG A 448 -11.71 5.69 -5.49
CA ARG A 448 -11.07 4.38 -5.71
C ARG A 448 -11.58 3.31 -4.76
N LYS A 449 -11.55 3.57 -3.45
CA LYS A 449 -11.98 2.59 -2.43
C LYS A 449 -13.43 2.14 -2.64
N PRO A 450 -14.42 3.04 -2.70
CA PRO A 450 -15.80 2.62 -2.92
C PRO A 450 -16.02 1.93 -4.28
N ALA A 451 -15.32 2.33 -5.35
CA ALA A 451 -15.37 1.64 -6.63
C ALA A 451 -14.74 0.24 -6.57
N SER A 452 -13.63 0.07 -5.83
CA SER A 452 -13.00 -1.24 -5.62
C SER A 452 -13.89 -2.19 -4.81
N ILE A 453 -14.57 -1.67 -3.78
CA ILE A 453 -15.53 -2.45 -2.99
C ILE A 453 -16.70 -2.91 -3.86
N LEU A 454 -17.23 -2.03 -4.71
CA LEU A 454 -18.32 -2.37 -5.63
C LEU A 454 -17.93 -3.49 -6.60
N GLY A 455 -16.70 -3.49 -7.12
CA GLY A 455 -16.20 -4.49 -8.07
C GLY A 455 -15.47 -5.69 -7.44
N ALA A 456 -15.45 -5.82 -6.10
CA ALA A 456 -14.84 -6.96 -5.42
C ALA A 456 -15.50 -8.29 -5.84
N GLU A 457 -14.76 -9.40 -5.68
CA GLU A 457 -15.26 -10.76 -6.01
C GLU A 457 -15.71 -10.91 -7.47
N GLY A 458 -15.09 -10.16 -8.40
CA GLY A 458 -15.41 -10.26 -9.82
C GLY A 458 -16.76 -9.66 -10.24
N ARG A 459 -17.33 -8.73 -9.47
CA ARG A 459 -18.65 -8.13 -9.79
C ARG A 459 -18.65 -7.18 -10.99
N TYR A 460 -17.50 -6.61 -11.39
CA TYR A 460 -17.42 -5.90 -12.67
C TYR A 460 -17.34 -6.89 -13.84
N THR A 461 -17.89 -6.51 -14.99
CA THR A 461 -17.65 -7.27 -16.22
C THR A 461 -16.15 -7.37 -16.50
N ARG A 462 -15.72 -8.46 -17.13
CA ARG A 462 -14.31 -8.66 -17.47
C ARG A 462 -13.77 -7.54 -18.36
N GLU A 463 -14.56 -7.10 -19.33
CA GLU A 463 -14.18 -6.02 -20.23
C GLU A 463 -13.91 -4.73 -19.48
N SER A 464 -14.81 -4.29 -18.62
CA SER A 464 -14.61 -3.14 -17.75
C SER A 464 -13.39 -3.30 -16.85
N ARG A 465 -13.24 -4.48 -16.22
CA ARG A 465 -12.17 -4.73 -15.24
C ARG A 465 -10.78 -4.66 -15.87
N THR A 466 -10.60 -5.22 -17.07
CA THR A 466 -9.32 -5.17 -17.79
C THR A 466 -9.10 -3.89 -18.57
N GLY A 467 -10.16 -3.14 -18.87
CA GLY A 467 -10.18 -1.88 -19.58
C GLY A 467 -10.15 -0.65 -18.67
N ARG A 468 -11.22 0.13 -18.68
CA ARG A 468 -11.34 1.44 -18.02
C ARG A 468 -11.11 1.37 -16.51
N TYR A 469 -11.66 0.38 -15.82
CA TYR A 469 -11.43 0.22 -14.38
C TYR A 469 -9.94 0.13 -14.05
N SER A 470 -9.19 -0.71 -14.78
CA SER A 470 -7.74 -0.83 -14.59
C SER A 470 -7.00 0.49 -14.85
N GLN A 471 -7.38 1.22 -15.91
CA GLN A 471 -6.81 2.53 -16.24
C GLN A 471 -7.08 3.57 -15.15
N VAL A 472 -8.33 3.66 -14.68
CA VAL A 472 -8.76 4.61 -13.63
C VAL A 472 -8.11 4.28 -12.29
N MET A 473 -7.99 2.99 -11.93
CA MET A 473 -7.29 2.59 -10.71
C MET A 473 -5.80 2.90 -10.76
N SER A 474 -5.15 2.66 -11.90
CA SER A 474 -3.74 2.97 -12.11
C SER A 474 -3.48 4.49 -12.05
N PHE A 475 -4.30 5.30 -12.72
CA PHE A 475 -4.20 6.75 -12.64
C PHE A 475 -4.52 7.27 -11.23
N GLY A 476 -5.57 6.75 -10.62
CA GLY A 476 -5.93 7.07 -9.24
C GLY A 476 -4.84 6.71 -8.22
N GLN A 477 -4.05 5.67 -8.50
CA GLN A 477 -2.87 5.35 -7.70
C GLN A 477 -1.78 6.41 -7.86
N MET A 478 -1.52 6.85 -9.09
CA MET A 478 -0.53 7.87 -9.42
C MET A 478 -0.82 9.21 -8.72
N ILE A 479 -2.09 9.60 -8.62
CA ILE A 479 -2.51 10.89 -8.01
C ILE A 479 -2.82 10.79 -6.52
N GLY A 480 -3.26 9.65 -6.01
CA GLY A 480 -3.70 9.48 -4.62
C GLY A 480 -2.70 8.79 -3.72
N SER A 481 -1.87 7.90 -4.30
CA SER A 481 -0.78 7.23 -3.60
C SER A 481 0.58 7.80 -4.00
N GLY A 482 0.61 9.02 -4.55
CA GLY A 482 1.82 9.73 -4.91
C GLY A 482 2.69 10.09 -3.70
N PRO A 483 3.91 10.58 -3.93
CA PRO A 483 4.85 10.94 -2.87
C PRO A 483 4.41 12.19 -2.11
N PRO A 484 4.95 12.44 -0.92
CA PRO A 484 4.89 13.74 -0.28
C PRO A 484 5.47 14.83 -1.19
N LEU A 485 4.97 16.06 -1.07
CA LEU A 485 5.40 17.18 -1.91
C LEU A 485 6.92 17.40 -1.88
N PHE A 486 7.53 17.29 -0.71
CA PHE A 486 8.99 17.49 -0.58
C PHE A 486 9.80 16.51 -1.43
N ARG A 487 9.35 15.27 -1.64
CA ARG A 487 10.02 14.27 -2.50
C ARG A 487 9.97 14.67 -3.98
N VAL A 488 8.87 15.26 -4.44
CA VAL A 488 8.78 15.75 -5.83
C VAL A 488 9.64 17.01 -6.02
N ARG A 489 9.70 17.91 -5.02
CA ARG A 489 10.63 19.03 -5.00
C ARG A 489 12.09 18.55 -5.08
N GLN A 490 12.45 17.49 -4.34
CA GLN A 490 13.77 16.86 -4.39
C GLN A 490 14.08 16.29 -5.78
N LEU A 491 13.14 15.56 -6.39
CA LEU A 491 13.34 15.04 -7.75
C LEU A 491 13.56 16.16 -8.76
N LEU A 492 12.76 17.25 -8.71
CA LEU A 492 12.95 18.40 -9.60
C LEU A 492 14.30 19.09 -9.36
N ALA A 493 14.78 19.17 -8.13
CA ALA A 493 16.11 19.70 -7.82
C ALA A 493 17.24 18.81 -8.39
N LEU A 494 17.08 17.50 -8.44
CA LEU A 494 18.02 16.58 -9.11
C LEU A 494 18.00 16.75 -10.63
N VAL A 495 16.81 16.97 -11.23
CA VAL A 495 16.71 17.31 -12.66
C VAL A 495 17.48 18.60 -12.95
N ASP A 496 17.31 19.63 -12.13
CA ASP A 496 18.02 20.91 -12.27
C ASP A 496 19.53 20.79 -12.04
N ALA A 497 19.96 19.83 -11.23
CA ALA A 497 21.37 19.49 -11.01
C ALA A 497 21.98 18.61 -12.14
N GLY A 498 21.16 18.17 -13.12
CA GLY A 498 21.60 17.30 -14.21
C GLY A 498 21.82 15.82 -13.79
N LEU A 499 21.25 15.41 -12.66
CA LEU A 499 21.37 14.04 -12.10
C LEU A 499 20.16 13.15 -12.39
N ALA A 500 19.09 13.68 -13.00
CA ALA A 500 17.90 12.90 -13.36
C ALA A 500 17.38 13.32 -14.73
N HIS A 501 17.19 12.34 -15.61
CA HIS A 501 16.70 12.50 -16.97
C HIS A 501 15.56 11.54 -17.25
N PHE A 502 14.57 11.95 -18.05
CA PHE A 502 13.42 11.11 -18.40
C PHE A 502 13.56 10.59 -19.84
N LEU A 503 13.56 9.27 -19.97
CA LEU A 503 13.64 8.59 -21.26
C LEU A 503 12.27 8.48 -21.95
N GLY A 504 11.20 8.34 -21.16
CA GLY A 504 9.82 8.24 -21.66
C GLY A 504 9.04 7.02 -21.19
N ASP A 505 7.99 6.72 -21.94
CA ASP A 505 7.04 5.66 -21.62
C ASP A 505 7.35 4.34 -22.34
N HIS A 506 6.72 3.26 -21.85
CA HIS A 506 6.73 1.91 -22.44
C HIS A 506 8.12 1.47 -22.95
N PRO A 507 9.17 1.50 -22.11
CA PRO A 507 10.52 1.19 -22.56
C PRO A 507 10.64 -0.26 -23.01
N THR A 508 11.38 -0.48 -24.09
CA THR A 508 11.90 -1.79 -24.48
C THR A 508 13.32 -1.94 -23.98
N LEU A 509 13.69 -3.14 -23.51
CA LEU A 509 15.00 -3.47 -22.97
C LEU A 509 15.74 -4.40 -23.92
N SER A 510 16.99 -4.08 -24.24
CA SER A 510 17.97 -5.01 -24.77
C SER A 510 19.13 -5.22 -23.80
N ILE A 511 19.73 -6.41 -23.85
CA ILE A 511 20.87 -6.83 -23.02
C ILE A 511 22.04 -7.07 -23.96
N GLU A 512 23.07 -6.26 -23.84
CA GLU A 512 24.31 -6.38 -24.60
C GLU A 512 25.42 -7.05 -23.76
N ALA A 513 26.59 -7.21 -24.31
CA ALA A 513 27.66 -7.90 -23.61
C ALA A 513 28.17 -7.15 -22.37
N ASP A 514 28.13 -5.82 -22.37
CA ASP A 514 28.73 -4.94 -21.36
C ASP A 514 27.77 -3.84 -20.85
N HIS A 515 26.54 -3.80 -21.36
CA HIS A 515 25.54 -2.81 -20.94
C HIS A 515 24.10 -3.25 -21.22
N PHE A 516 23.18 -2.59 -20.56
CA PHE A 516 21.75 -2.58 -20.88
C PHE A 516 21.40 -1.40 -21.75
N THR A 517 20.42 -1.52 -22.63
CA THR A 517 19.86 -0.42 -23.41
C THR A 517 18.36 -0.35 -23.22
N LEU A 518 17.84 0.81 -22.81
CA LEU A 518 16.41 1.11 -22.80
C LEU A 518 16.09 2.01 -23.99
N THR A 519 15.01 1.71 -24.70
CA THR A 519 14.50 2.51 -25.83
C THR A 519 13.02 2.82 -25.60
N SER A 520 12.65 4.11 -25.72
CA SER A 520 11.27 4.63 -25.63
C SER A 520 10.99 5.56 -26.80
N GLY A 521 10.19 5.10 -27.77
CA GLY A 521 9.97 5.84 -29.01
C GLY A 521 11.28 6.16 -29.72
N PRO A 522 11.59 7.45 -30.01
CA PRO A 522 12.84 7.83 -30.68
C PRO A 522 14.05 7.93 -29.74
N ARG A 523 13.88 7.76 -28.43
CA ARG A 523 14.91 7.96 -27.41
C ARG A 523 15.51 6.64 -26.96
N SER A 524 16.82 6.61 -26.76
CA SER A 524 17.55 5.44 -26.29
C SER A 524 18.66 5.86 -25.34
N ALA A 525 18.94 5.04 -24.34
CA ALA A 525 20.05 5.22 -23.42
C ALA A 525 20.61 3.87 -23.01
N SER A 526 21.93 3.83 -22.74
CA SER A 526 22.64 2.61 -22.37
C SER A 526 23.48 2.83 -21.12
N ALA A 527 23.50 1.85 -20.21
CA ALA A 527 24.34 1.87 -19.02
C ALA A 527 24.64 0.44 -18.55
N PRO A 528 25.74 0.23 -17.80
CA PRO A 528 26.07 -1.09 -17.25
C PRO A 528 25.18 -1.50 -16.07
N THR A 529 24.44 -0.55 -15.50
CA THR A 529 23.55 -0.75 -14.35
C THR A 529 22.10 -0.49 -14.71
N LEU A 530 21.23 -1.45 -14.34
CA LEU A 530 19.77 -1.33 -14.46
C LEU A 530 19.10 -1.56 -13.11
N VAL A 531 18.19 -0.68 -12.74
CA VAL A 531 17.40 -0.78 -11.50
C VAL A 531 15.91 -0.91 -11.83
N ASP A 532 15.28 -1.95 -11.32
CA ASP A 532 13.83 -2.13 -11.39
C ASP A 532 13.16 -1.57 -10.12
N ALA A 533 12.69 -0.32 -10.23
CA ALA A 533 12.09 0.45 -9.14
C ALA A 533 10.58 0.16 -8.97
N PHE A 534 10.22 -1.10 -8.98
CA PHE A 534 8.83 -1.54 -8.80
C PHE A 534 8.77 -2.85 -8.00
N MET A 535 7.57 -3.23 -7.59
CA MET A 535 7.30 -4.53 -6.98
C MET A 535 6.37 -5.32 -7.88
N HIS A 536 6.62 -6.63 -7.99
CA HIS A 536 5.67 -7.52 -8.62
C HIS A 536 4.37 -7.62 -7.82
N ARG A 537 3.27 -7.81 -8.51
CA ARG A 537 2.04 -8.23 -7.84
C ARG A 537 2.20 -9.68 -7.38
N PRO A 538 1.70 -10.05 -6.18
CA PRO A 538 1.67 -11.43 -5.75
C PRO A 538 1.00 -12.33 -6.79
N ASP A 539 1.60 -13.48 -7.09
CA ASP A 539 1.02 -14.44 -8.04
C ASP A 539 1.34 -15.87 -7.59
N ILE A 540 0.33 -16.57 -7.05
CA ILE A 540 0.49 -17.95 -6.58
C ILE A 540 0.80 -18.94 -7.70
N ARG A 541 0.53 -18.59 -8.96
CA ARG A 541 0.78 -19.45 -10.15
C ARG A 541 2.27 -19.49 -10.50
N THR A 542 3.03 -18.51 -10.06
CA THR A 542 4.48 -18.35 -10.31
C THR A 542 5.22 -18.09 -9.01
N ALA A 543 4.82 -18.76 -7.93
CA ALA A 543 5.36 -18.53 -6.59
C ALA A 543 6.86 -18.82 -6.51
N GLY A 544 7.64 -17.84 -6.04
CA GLY A 544 9.07 -17.97 -5.82
C GLY A 544 9.42 -18.66 -4.48
N ASP A 545 8.51 -18.67 -3.52
CA ASP A 545 8.71 -19.25 -2.20
C ASP A 545 8.19 -20.68 -2.07
N ALA A 546 8.85 -21.47 -1.19
CA ALA A 546 8.54 -22.88 -1.01
C ALA A 546 7.16 -23.12 -0.39
N MET A 547 6.73 -22.24 0.53
CA MET A 547 5.44 -22.35 1.21
C MET A 547 4.29 -22.19 0.24
N THR A 548 4.28 -21.16 -0.60
CA THR A 548 3.22 -20.94 -1.58
C THR A 548 3.18 -22.07 -2.63
N ARG A 549 4.34 -22.55 -3.12
CA ARG A 549 4.39 -23.74 -3.99
C ARG A 549 3.78 -24.96 -3.32
N CYS A 550 4.13 -25.23 -2.07
CA CYS A 550 3.59 -26.36 -1.30
C CYS A 550 2.05 -26.29 -1.22
N LEU A 551 1.46 -25.11 -1.00
CA LEU A 551 0.01 -24.93 -0.94
C LEU A 551 -0.69 -25.17 -2.30
N VAL A 552 -0.08 -24.71 -3.38
CA VAL A 552 -0.60 -24.93 -4.74
C VAL A 552 -0.50 -26.41 -5.13
N ASP A 553 0.66 -27.04 -4.90
CA ASP A 553 0.94 -28.42 -5.26
C ASP A 553 0.08 -29.42 -4.46
N SER A 554 -0.18 -29.11 -3.19
CA SER A 554 -1.07 -29.92 -2.33
C SER A 554 -2.57 -29.71 -2.64
N GLY A 555 -2.92 -28.72 -3.45
CA GLY A 555 -4.31 -28.39 -3.75
C GLY A 555 -5.07 -27.71 -2.61
N ARG A 556 -4.40 -27.15 -1.62
CA ARG A 556 -5.04 -26.40 -0.53
C ARG A 556 -5.46 -24.98 -0.90
N VAL A 557 -4.99 -24.50 -2.06
CA VAL A 557 -5.37 -23.22 -2.64
C VAL A 557 -5.61 -23.39 -4.13
N ARG A 558 -6.54 -22.61 -4.66
CA ARG A 558 -6.68 -22.39 -6.11
C ARG A 558 -6.62 -20.90 -6.42
N PRO A 559 -6.22 -20.51 -7.65
CA PRO A 559 -6.33 -19.13 -8.09
C PRO A 559 -7.79 -18.67 -8.10
N PHE A 560 -8.05 -17.46 -7.58
CA PHE A 560 -9.37 -16.84 -7.67
C PHE A 560 -9.79 -16.70 -9.14
N PRO A 561 -10.95 -17.26 -9.54
CA PRO A 561 -11.42 -17.20 -10.92
C PRO A 561 -12.20 -15.91 -11.19
N ASP A 562 -11.57 -14.94 -11.83
CA ASP A 562 -12.26 -13.75 -12.32
C ASP A 562 -12.90 -14.05 -13.69
N HIS A 563 -14.23 -14.16 -13.73
CA HIS A 563 -14.98 -14.60 -14.94
C HIS A 563 -14.41 -15.89 -15.57
N GLY A 564 -14.08 -16.86 -14.73
CA GLY A 564 -13.53 -18.15 -15.16
C GLY A 564 -12.05 -18.11 -15.57
N GLN A 565 -11.36 -16.99 -15.46
CA GLN A 565 -9.93 -16.87 -15.71
C GLN A 565 -9.15 -16.81 -14.38
N PRO A 566 -8.13 -17.67 -14.21
CA PRO A 566 -7.35 -17.68 -12.99
C PRO A 566 -6.56 -16.37 -12.82
N THR A 567 -6.69 -15.74 -11.64
CA THR A 567 -5.87 -14.59 -11.25
C THR A 567 -4.61 -15.02 -10.49
N GLY A 568 -3.75 -14.07 -10.12
CA GLY A 568 -2.59 -14.33 -9.26
C GLY A 568 -2.93 -14.51 -7.78
N SER A 569 -4.15 -14.21 -7.35
CA SER A 569 -4.54 -14.31 -5.95
C SER A 569 -5.11 -15.69 -5.62
N PRO A 570 -4.86 -16.23 -4.40
CA PRO A 570 -5.62 -17.36 -3.90
C PRO A 570 -7.08 -16.97 -3.71
N GLU A 571 -7.99 -17.91 -3.99
CA GLU A 571 -9.41 -17.75 -3.68
C GLU A 571 -9.66 -17.99 -2.18
N THR A 572 -10.40 -17.08 -1.56
CA THR A 572 -10.79 -17.18 -0.15
C THR A 572 -12.27 -16.88 0.05
N ASP A 573 -12.88 -17.54 1.02
CA ASP A 573 -14.27 -17.33 1.37
C ASP A 573 -14.52 -15.96 2.01
N GLY A 574 -15.58 -15.29 1.62
CA GLY A 574 -15.92 -13.94 2.07
C GLY A 574 -16.11 -13.79 3.58
N PRO A 575 -16.93 -14.65 4.22
CA PRO A 575 -17.17 -14.61 5.65
C PRO A 575 -15.99 -15.00 6.53
N THR A 576 -15.17 -15.98 6.11
CA THR A 576 -14.18 -16.64 6.98
C THR A 576 -12.74 -16.40 6.59
N ARG A 577 -12.47 -16.06 5.32
CA ARG A 577 -11.11 -16.03 4.72
C ARG A 577 -10.43 -17.41 4.64
N ARG A 578 -11.17 -18.51 4.81
CA ARG A 578 -10.64 -19.83 4.50
C ARG A 578 -10.36 -19.97 3.02
N THR A 579 -9.30 -20.71 2.71
CA THR A 579 -8.92 -20.99 1.32
C THR A 579 -9.92 -21.93 0.64
N VAL A 580 -9.95 -21.88 -0.69
CA VAL A 580 -10.82 -22.73 -1.53
C VAL A 580 -9.94 -23.68 -2.32
N HIS A 581 -10.28 -24.99 -2.26
CA HIS A 581 -9.62 -26.04 -3.00
C HIS A 581 -9.99 -26.05 -4.49
N PRO A 582 -9.26 -26.75 -5.38
CA PRO A 582 -9.57 -26.85 -6.80
C PRO A 582 -10.98 -27.37 -7.12
N ASP A 583 -11.54 -28.24 -6.28
CA ASP A 583 -12.89 -28.78 -6.39
C ASP A 583 -14.00 -27.82 -5.91
N GLY A 584 -13.63 -26.70 -5.28
CA GLY A 584 -14.53 -25.70 -4.74
C GLY A 584 -14.89 -25.88 -3.26
N GLU A 585 -14.39 -26.92 -2.60
CA GLU A 585 -14.57 -27.08 -1.17
C GLU A 585 -13.73 -26.09 -0.36
N LEU A 586 -14.25 -25.65 0.80
CA LEU A 586 -13.51 -24.80 1.71
C LEU A 586 -12.49 -25.63 2.50
N ASP A 587 -11.25 -25.13 2.58
CA ASP A 587 -10.27 -25.73 3.50
C ASP A 587 -10.81 -25.76 4.93
N ALA A 588 -10.55 -26.85 5.64
CA ALA A 588 -11.10 -27.05 6.98
C ALA A 588 -10.56 -26.03 7.99
N ARG A 589 -9.31 -25.53 7.81
CA ARG A 589 -8.58 -24.79 8.85
C ARG A 589 -7.60 -23.72 8.34
N LEU A 590 -7.27 -23.68 7.03
CA LEU A 590 -6.32 -22.74 6.47
C LEU A 590 -7.01 -21.45 6.02
N HIS A 591 -6.44 -20.31 6.45
CA HIS A 591 -6.91 -18.96 6.10
C HIS A 591 -5.78 -18.17 5.43
N ILE A 592 -6.11 -17.33 4.46
CA ILE A 592 -5.16 -16.36 3.86
C ILE A 592 -5.81 -14.99 3.86
N VAL A 593 -5.05 -13.98 4.30
CA VAL A 593 -5.51 -12.58 4.41
C VAL A 593 -4.51 -11.60 3.80
N GLY A 594 -5.01 -10.47 3.40
CA GLY A 594 -4.21 -9.31 3.02
C GLY A 594 -3.71 -9.34 1.59
N ILE A 595 -2.48 -8.88 1.40
CA ILE A 595 -1.90 -8.56 0.10
C ILE A 595 -2.00 -9.70 -0.93
N PRO A 596 -1.79 -10.97 -0.61
CA PRO A 596 -1.93 -12.06 -1.57
C PRO A 596 -3.30 -12.13 -2.24
N THR A 597 -4.35 -11.67 -1.56
CA THR A 597 -5.76 -11.77 -2.02
C THR A 597 -6.24 -10.56 -2.83
N TYR A 598 -5.33 -9.69 -3.29
CA TYR A 598 -5.63 -8.37 -3.89
C TYR A 598 -6.53 -8.41 -5.14
N SER A 599 -6.54 -9.52 -5.88
CA SER A 599 -7.41 -9.65 -7.07
C SER A 599 -8.87 -9.90 -6.71
N GLN A 600 -9.11 -10.49 -5.56
CA GLN A 600 -10.46 -10.79 -5.04
C GLN A 600 -10.97 -9.68 -4.12
N TRP A 601 -10.12 -9.18 -3.22
CA TRP A 601 -10.50 -8.22 -2.17
C TRP A 601 -9.89 -6.83 -2.39
N PRO A 602 -10.64 -5.76 -2.08
CA PRO A 602 -10.13 -4.39 -2.19
C PRO A 602 -9.24 -4.01 -1.00
N ASP A 603 -8.47 -2.95 -1.16
CA ASP A 603 -7.70 -2.25 -0.12
C ASP A 603 -6.71 -3.15 0.67
N THR A 604 -6.23 -4.24 0.10
CA THR A 604 -5.32 -5.18 0.79
C THR A 604 -3.96 -4.57 1.15
N THR A 605 -3.59 -3.45 0.51
CA THR A 605 -2.32 -2.74 0.75
C THR A 605 -2.48 -1.45 1.58
N ILE A 606 -3.69 -1.08 1.95
CA ILE A 606 -3.96 0.19 2.64
C ILE A 606 -3.88 -0.02 4.15
N SER A 607 -3.11 0.83 4.84
CA SER A 607 -3.09 0.89 6.30
C SER A 607 -4.46 1.33 6.84
N PRO A 608 -4.91 0.80 7.99
CA PRO A 608 -6.16 1.24 8.59
C PRO A 608 -6.15 2.73 8.89
N MET A 609 -7.16 3.44 8.41
CA MET A 609 -7.30 4.89 8.64
C MET A 609 -8.43 5.15 9.64
N PRO A 610 -8.20 5.97 10.68
CA PRO A 610 -9.22 6.30 11.67
C PRO A 610 -10.44 6.96 11.02
N GLY A 611 -11.63 6.68 11.55
CA GLY A 611 -12.90 7.23 11.06
C GLY A 611 -13.37 6.71 9.70
N THR A 612 -12.72 5.68 9.13
CA THR A 612 -13.08 5.16 7.79
C THR A 612 -13.63 3.74 7.78
N ASP A 613 -13.83 3.15 8.94
CA ASP A 613 -14.21 1.74 9.10
C ASP A 613 -13.33 0.81 8.24
N PRO A 614 -12.03 0.67 8.57
CA PRO A 614 -11.04 0.08 7.70
C PRO A 614 -11.31 -1.39 7.37
N LEU A 615 -11.26 -1.75 6.10
CA LEU A 615 -11.49 -3.13 5.63
C LEU A 615 -10.51 -4.14 6.24
N MET A 616 -9.27 -3.72 6.52
CA MET A 616 -8.27 -4.56 7.17
C MET A 616 -8.73 -5.01 8.56
N LEU A 617 -9.29 -4.11 9.39
CA LEU A 617 -9.77 -4.44 10.73
C LEU A 617 -11.02 -5.31 10.69
N GLN A 618 -11.90 -5.11 9.72
CA GLN A 618 -13.05 -5.99 9.47
C GLN A 618 -12.60 -7.39 9.03
N GLU A 619 -11.60 -7.47 8.15
CA GLU A 619 -11.02 -8.72 7.67
C GLU A 619 -10.42 -9.54 8.82
N THR A 620 -9.59 -8.91 9.66
CA THR A 620 -8.92 -9.56 10.78
C THR A 620 -9.89 -10.00 11.87
N ASP A 621 -10.97 -9.24 12.10
CA ASP A 621 -12.02 -9.61 13.06
C ASP A 621 -12.80 -10.85 12.59
N LYS A 622 -13.23 -10.91 11.32
CA LYS A 622 -13.88 -12.10 10.75
C LYS A 622 -12.97 -13.32 10.80
N THR A 623 -11.70 -13.14 10.45
CA THR A 623 -10.72 -14.22 10.45
C THR A 623 -10.50 -14.77 11.85
N ALA A 624 -10.35 -13.91 12.86
CA ALA A 624 -10.23 -14.34 14.26
C ALA A 624 -11.45 -15.13 14.74
N GLY A 625 -12.66 -14.69 14.35
CA GLY A 625 -13.90 -15.44 14.63
C GLY A 625 -13.90 -16.82 13.99
N SER A 626 -13.47 -16.94 12.74
CA SER A 626 -13.37 -18.21 12.03
C SER A 626 -12.32 -19.15 12.63
N LEU A 627 -11.12 -18.65 12.98
CA LEU A 627 -10.07 -19.42 13.65
C LEU A 627 -10.57 -20.03 14.95
N LEU A 628 -11.25 -19.24 15.80
CA LEU A 628 -11.84 -19.76 17.05
C LEU A 628 -12.96 -20.78 16.81
N ALA A 629 -13.77 -20.60 15.78
CA ALA A 629 -14.80 -21.57 15.41
C ALA A 629 -14.19 -22.92 14.99
N VAL A 630 -13.09 -22.89 14.25
CA VAL A 630 -12.36 -24.10 13.80
C VAL A 630 -11.78 -24.86 15.02
N VAL A 631 -11.09 -24.19 15.93
CA VAL A 631 -10.43 -24.88 17.08
C VAL A 631 -11.40 -25.32 18.15
N ARG A 632 -12.67 -24.91 18.09
CA ARG A 632 -13.74 -25.32 19.02
C ARG A 632 -14.71 -26.36 18.44
N SER A 633 -14.56 -26.70 17.14
CA SER A 633 -15.37 -27.72 16.47
C SER A 633 -14.80 -29.12 16.67
#